data_37d234a05561e851135cd8b4fb3e2259
#
_entry.id   37d234a05561e851135cd8b4fb3e2259
#
_cell.length_a   1.000
_cell.length_b   1.000
_cell.length_c   1.000
_cell.angle_alpha   90.00
_cell.angle_beta   90.00
_cell.angle_gamma   90.00
#
_symmetry.space_group_name_H-M   'P 1'
#
loop_
_entity.id
_entity.type
_entity.pdbx_description
1 polymer ?
#
loop_
_entity_poly.entity_id
_entity_poly.type
_entity_poly.pdbx_seq_one_letter_code
_entity_poly.pdbx_strand_id
1 'polypeptide(L)'
;EAREVIAQFDKNKSLLDPFCGSGTILYEGAMNGLNSIGVELNPIGQVLSEGKININKSLNEEIEEIKLIIKKAKQSSDFMKMPNKPQKYFHEKTALEIMSLIQFFFAFSHYAKACFYGSICLAARGCNHYQWTSSTVGKDINPRRYINFYDKFLAKISKHYYPLPHNTSSKLIKSDTRNLSKVLNSETIDYVFTSPPYFDCLDYTAYYGKIIMEIFEIDRQKIKSKLIQNFNNYEPSMKVVLNQLYEVVKTGGKVMFVVGDKKIKGNIISGSEFFNDITPFKVIKVLERKYTNSSSQIFDRLNKTKRKEQIVLWEK
;
A
#
# COMPACT_ATOMS: atom_id res chain seq x y z
N GLU A 1 -8.88 0.96 13.99
CA GLU A 1 -7.66 1.17 14.80
C GLU A 1 -6.87 2.41 14.34
N ALA A 2 -6.36 2.50 13.08
CA ALA A 2 -5.70 3.71 12.59
C ALA A 2 -6.61 4.94 12.79
N ARG A 3 -7.88 4.83 12.42
CA ARG A 3 -8.90 5.87 12.63
C ARG A 3 -9.04 6.26 14.10
N GLU A 4 -9.06 5.32 15.02
CA GLU A 4 -9.21 5.56 16.48
C GLU A 4 -8.01 6.29 17.07
N VAL A 5 -6.80 5.97 16.60
CA VAL A 5 -5.56 6.65 17.02
C VAL A 5 -5.54 8.07 16.43
N ILE A 6 -5.78 8.19 15.12
CA ILE A 6 -5.73 9.47 14.42
C ILE A 6 -6.82 10.44 14.91
N ALA A 7 -7.99 9.93 15.30
CA ALA A 7 -9.07 10.77 15.87
C ALA A 7 -8.70 11.46 17.18
N GLN A 8 -7.59 11.05 17.83
CA GLN A 8 -7.06 11.69 19.05
C GLN A 8 -6.07 12.81 18.76
N PHE A 9 -5.69 13.03 17.50
CA PHE A 9 -4.74 14.07 17.12
C PHE A 9 -5.43 15.42 16.95
N ASP A 10 -4.72 16.48 17.28
CA ASP A 10 -5.22 17.84 17.09
C ASP A 10 -5.40 18.15 15.60
N LYS A 11 -6.54 18.75 15.25
CA LYS A 11 -6.84 19.16 13.87
C LYS A 11 -5.83 20.24 13.40
N ASN A 12 -5.69 20.36 12.08
CA ASN A 12 -4.79 21.30 11.41
C ASN A 12 -3.29 21.05 11.67
N LYS A 13 -2.95 19.95 12.33
CA LYS A 13 -1.57 19.50 12.51
C LYS A 13 -1.10 18.65 11.35
N SER A 14 0.21 18.53 11.19
CA SER A 14 0.83 17.68 10.17
C SER A 14 0.94 16.25 10.65
N LEU A 15 0.48 15.30 9.82
CA LEU A 15 0.63 13.85 9.99
C LEU A 15 1.50 13.27 8.89
N LEU A 16 2.57 12.57 9.25
CA LEU A 16 3.44 11.86 8.31
C LEU A 16 3.26 10.35 8.44
N ASP A 17 3.05 9.67 7.31
CA ASP A 17 3.24 8.23 7.16
C ASP A 17 4.43 7.96 6.24
N PRO A 18 5.62 7.63 6.78
CA PRO A 18 6.83 7.41 6.01
C PRO A 18 6.84 6.10 5.20
N PHE A 19 5.86 5.22 5.40
CA PHE A 19 5.69 3.95 4.69
C PHE A 19 4.23 3.75 4.28
N CYS A 20 3.67 4.73 3.57
CA CYS A 20 2.22 4.88 3.44
C CYS A 20 1.53 3.79 2.61
N GLY A 21 2.26 2.99 1.85
CA GLY A 21 1.72 1.87 1.09
C GLY A 21 0.54 2.27 0.21
N SER A 22 -0.66 1.84 0.56
CA SER A 22 -1.90 2.19 -0.14
C SER A 22 -2.57 3.47 0.34
N GLY A 23 -1.93 4.28 1.20
CA GLY A 23 -2.40 5.59 1.64
C GLY A 23 -3.57 5.58 2.64
N THR A 24 -3.72 4.52 3.43
CA THR A 24 -4.83 4.44 4.40
C THR A 24 -4.69 5.49 5.51
N ILE A 25 -3.50 5.68 6.05
CA ILE A 25 -3.23 6.68 7.09
C ILE A 25 -3.39 8.10 6.54
N LEU A 26 -2.98 8.33 5.28
CA LEU A 26 -3.16 9.61 4.62
C LEU A 26 -4.65 9.98 4.53
N TYR A 27 -5.46 9.02 4.07
CA TYR A 27 -6.89 9.19 3.93
C TYR A 27 -7.56 9.45 5.29
N GLU A 28 -7.28 8.62 6.30
CA GLU A 28 -7.86 8.77 7.64
C GLU A 28 -7.41 10.07 8.30
N GLY A 29 -6.15 10.49 8.12
CA GLY A 29 -5.64 11.77 8.61
C GLY A 29 -6.37 12.94 7.98
N ALA A 30 -6.51 12.95 6.66
CA ALA A 30 -7.25 13.99 5.94
C ALA A 30 -8.74 14.04 6.36
N MET A 31 -9.40 12.89 6.52
CA MET A 31 -10.78 12.80 7.01
C MET A 31 -10.93 13.36 8.43
N ASN A 32 -9.89 13.36 9.25
CA ASN A 32 -9.88 13.94 10.60
C ASN A 32 -9.36 15.39 10.63
N GLY A 33 -9.15 16.01 9.48
CA GLY A 33 -8.73 17.42 9.38
C GLY A 33 -7.24 17.65 9.63
N LEU A 34 -6.41 16.64 9.44
CA LEU A 34 -4.95 16.75 9.49
C LEU A 34 -4.37 17.04 8.11
N ASN A 35 -3.23 17.71 8.06
CA ASN A 35 -2.42 17.86 6.85
C ASN A 35 -1.58 16.59 6.67
N SER A 36 -2.09 15.64 5.88
CA SER A 36 -1.49 14.31 5.76
C SER A 36 -0.42 14.25 4.67
N ILE A 37 0.74 13.69 5.01
CA ILE A 37 1.86 13.51 4.11
C ILE A 37 2.24 12.04 4.14
N GLY A 38 2.35 11.41 2.96
CA GLY A 38 2.84 10.05 2.82
C GLY A 38 4.11 9.97 2.02
N VAL A 39 4.97 9.02 2.33
CA VAL A 39 6.13 8.68 1.52
C VAL A 39 6.02 7.23 1.07
N GLU A 40 6.22 6.98 -0.22
CA GLU A 40 6.14 5.64 -0.80
C GLU A 40 7.17 5.47 -1.92
N LEU A 41 7.94 4.40 -1.82
CA LEU A 41 8.96 4.02 -2.81
C LEU A 41 8.40 3.09 -3.89
N ASN A 42 7.49 2.17 -3.50
CA ASN A 42 6.93 1.17 -4.40
C ASN A 42 5.93 1.84 -5.37
N PRO A 43 6.15 1.78 -6.71
CA PRO A 43 5.27 2.42 -7.69
C PRO A 43 3.81 1.95 -7.63
N ILE A 44 3.57 0.72 -7.20
CA ILE A 44 2.19 0.23 -7.01
C ILE A 44 1.54 0.93 -5.81
N GLY A 45 2.25 1.05 -4.69
CA GLY A 45 1.79 1.80 -3.53
C GLY A 45 1.51 3.26 -3.88
N GLN A 46 2.37 3.88 -4.70
CA GLN A 46 2.18 5.25 -5.18
C GLN A 46 0.85 5.41 -5.93
N VAL A 47 0.55 4.53 -6.90
CA VAL A 47 -0.71 4.58 -7.66
C VAL A 47 -1.92 4.38 -6.73
N LEU A 48 -1.84 3.44 -5.79
CA LEU A 48 -2.92 3.17 -4.84
C LEU A 48 -3.17 4.35 -3.89
N SER A 49 -2.11 4.97 -3.39
CA SER A 49 -2.19 6.15 -2.51
C SER A 49 -2.76 7.35 -3.26
N GLU A 50 -2.22 7.67 -4.45
CA GLU A 50 -2.73 8.76 -5.28
C GLU A 50 -4.21 8.59 -5.61
N GLY A 51 -4.62 7.36 -5.96
CA GLY A 51 -6.02 7.07 -6.25
C GLY A 51 -6.95 7.18 -5.05
N LYS A 52 -6.42 7.11 -3.84
CA LYS A 52 -7.20 7.27 -2.61
C LYS A 52 -7.34 8.73 -2.18
N ILE A 53 -6.32 9.55 -2.39
CA ILE A 53 -6.29 10.94 -1.92
C ILE A 53 -6.64 11.97 -2.99
N ASN A 54 -6.61 11.61 -4.28
CA ASN A 54 -6.85 12.52 -5.41
C ASN A 54 -8.09 12.10 -6.21
N ILE A 55 -9.27 12.07 -5.57
CA ILE A 55 -10.56 11.86 -6.22
C ILE A 55 -11.17 13.23 -6.51
N ASN A 56 -10.96 13.74 -7.73
CA ASN A 56 -11.32 15.10 -8.13
C ASN A 56 -12.55 15.18 -9.04
N LYS A 57 -13.11 14.04 -9.46
CA LYS A 57 -14.30 13.92 -10.28
C LYS A 57 -15.43 13.30 -9.48
N SER A 58 -16.67 13.60 -9.81
CA SER A 58 -17.83 12.89 -9.26
C SER A 58 -17.83 11.43 -9.73
N LEU A 59 -18.56 10.58 -9.02
CA LEU A 59 -18.70 9.17 -9.39
C LEU A 59 -19.28 9.00 -10.79
N ASN A 60 -20.24 9.84 -11.17
CA ASN A 60 -20.86 9.79 -12.49
C ASN A 60 -19.86 10.15 -13.59
N GLU A 61 -19.05 11.18 -13.40
CA GLU A 61 -17.99 11.56 -14.36
C GLU A 61 -16.96 10.44 -14.53
N GLU A 62 -16.50 9.83 -13.43
CA GLU A 62 -15.59 8.68 -13.50
C GLU A 62 -16.19 7.50 -14.26
N ILE A 63 -17.47 7.15 -13.99
CA ILE A 63 -18.16 6.06 -14.68
C ILE A 63 -18.32 6.34 -16.17
N GLU A 64 -18.80 7.52 -16.55
CA GLU A 64 -19.03 7.85 -17.95
C GLU A 64 -17.72 7.91 -18.76
N GLU A 65 -16.66 8.46 -18.19
CA GLU A 65 -15.34 8.47 -18.83
C GLU A 65 -14.82 7.05 -19.06
N ILE A 66 -14.94 6.18 -18.08
CA ILE A 66 -14.50 4.78 -18.23
C ILE A 66 -15.37 4.01 -19.21
N LYS A 67 -16.68 4.25 -19.28
CA LYS A 67 -17.54 3.66 -20.31
C LYS A 67 -17.11 4.07 -21.72
N LEU A 68 -16.76 5.35 -21.91
CA LEU A 68 -16.25 5.84 -23.20
C LEU A 68 -14.92 5.17 -23.57
N ILE A 69 -14.01 5.04 -22.61
CA ILE A 69 -12.74 4.34 -22.82
C ILE A 69 -12.96 2.86 -23.14
N ILE A 70 -13.84 2.18 -22.42
CA ILE A 70 -14.20 0.79 -22.70
C ILE A 70 -14.77 0.63 -24.12
N LYS A 71 -15.62 1.57 -24.55
CA LYS A 71 -16.16 1.56 -25.94
C LYS A 71 -15.02 1.66 -26.97
N LYS A 72 -14.06 2.57 -26.77
CA LYS A 72 -12.87 2.69 -27.63
C LYS A 72 -12.01 1.44 -27.59
N ALA A 73 -11.76 0.87 -26.40
CA ALA A 73 -10.96 -0.33 -26.22
C ALA A 73 -11.56 -1.55 -26.94
N LYS A 74 -12.89 -1.70 -26.93
CA LYS A 74 -13.60 -2.77 -27.67
C LYS A 74 -13.51 -2.65 -29.18
N GLN A 75 -13.29 -1.45 -29.70
CA GLN A 75 -13.15 -1.16 -31.14
C GLN A 75 -11.69 -1.26 -31.60
N SER A 76 -10.73 -1.22 -30.68
CA SER A 76 -9.31 -1.35 -30.99
C SER A 76 -8.93 -2.80 -31.21
N SER A 77 -8.24 -3.08 -32.30
CA SER A 77 -7.62 -4.37 -32.59
C SER A 77 -6.10 -4.36 -32.45
N ASP A 78 -5.51 -3.17 -32.35
CA ASP A 78 -4.06 -2.96 -32.29
C ASP A 78 -3.64 -2.60 -30.85
N PHE A 79 -3.35 -3.60 -30.06
CA PHE A 79 -2.78 -3.46 -28.71
C PHE A 79 -1.83 -4.63 -28.41
N MET A 80 -0.87 -4.37 -27.53
CA MET A 80 0.13 -5.36 -27.13
C MET A 80 -0.54 -6.60 -26.48
N LYS A 81 -0.01 -7.77 -26.76
CA LYS A 81 -0.40 -9.00 -26.04
C LYS A 81 0.15 -8.97 -24.62
N MET A 82 -0.58 -9.60 -23.72
CA MET A 82 -0.10 -9.75 -22.34
C MET A 82 1.20 -10.57 -22.31
N PRO A 83 2.22 -10.15 -21.56
CA PRO A 83 3.44 -10.93 -21.37
C PRO A 83 3.15 -12.35 -20.86
N ASN A 84 3.93 -13.34 -21.27
CA ASN A 84 3.68 -14.76 -20.96
C ASN A 84 3.61 -15.07 -19.45
N LYS A 85 4.45 -14.38 -18.65
CA LYS A 85 4.48 -14.61 -17.19
C LYS A 85 3.16 -14.30 -16.49
N PRO A 86 2.54 -13.11 -16.65
CA PRO A 86 1.25 -12.80 -16.05
C PRO A 86 0.08 -13.47 -16.78
N GLN A 87 0.20 -13.80 -18.07
CA GLN A 87 -0.86 -14.45 -18.87
C GLN A 87 -1.45 -15.67 -18.18
N LYS A 88 -0.63 -16.48 -17.53
CA LYS A 88 -1.06 -17.71 -16.85
C LYS A 88 -2.07 -17.50 -15.70
N TYR A 89 -2.23 -16.28 -15.21
CA TYR A 89 -3.20 -15.96 -14.15
C TYR A 89 -4.59 -15.61 -14.71
N PHE A 90 -4.73 -15.48 -16.02
CA PHE A 90 -5.96 -15.00 -16.65
C PHE A 90 -6.47 -15.96 -17.72
N HIS A 91 -7.80 -16.02 -17.84
CA HIS A 91 -8.42 -16.55 -19.04
C HIS A 91 -8.03 -15.68 -20.24
N GLU A 92 -7.81 -16.25 -21.41
CA GLU A 92 -7.32 -15.55 -22.60
C GLU A 92 -8.15 -14.29 -22.91
N LYS A 93 -9.47 -14.43 -22.96
CA LYS A 93 -10.37 -13.29 -23.20
C LYS A 93 -10.25 -12.20 -22.13
N THR A 94 -10.10 -12.57 -20.85
CA THR A 94 -9.87 -11.59 -19.76
C THR A 94 -8.55 -10.85 -19.96
N ALA A 95 -7.49 -11.54 -20.36
CA ALA A 95 -6.20 -10.94 -20.65
C ALA A 95 -6.28 -9.94 -21.82
N LEU A 96 -6.99 -10.30 -22.90
CA LEU A 96 -7.22 -9.39 -24.02
C LEU A 96 -7.96 -8.12 -23.58
N GLU A 97 -8.99 -8.24 -22.76
CA GLU A 97 -9.75 -7.08 -22.21
C GLU A 97 -8.88 -6.18 -21.33
N ILE A 98 -7.99 -6.76 -20.50
CA ILE A 98 -7.02 -5.99 -19.72
C ILE A 98 -6.09 -5.22 -20.65
N MET A 99 -5.49 -5.88 -21.63
CA MET A 99 -4.51 -5.26 -22.52
C MET A 99 -5.13 -4.19 -23.42
N SER A 100 -6.37 -4.39 -23.87
CA SER A 100 -7.09 -3.36 -24.63
C SER A 100 -7.32 -2.07 -23.86
N LEU A 101 -7.37 -2.13 -22.52
CA LEU A 101 -7.51 -0.95 -21.66
C LEU A 101 -6.17 -0.33 -21.24
N ILE A 102 -5.09 -1.11 -21.20
CA ILE A 102 -3.76 -0.61 -20.78
C ILE A 102 -3.27 0.52 -21.68
N GLN A 103 -3.55 0.49 -22.98
CA GLN A 103 -3.19 1.57 -23.90
C GLN A 103 -3.76 2.95 -23.48
N PHE A 104 -4.86 2.95 -22.72
CA PHE A 104 -5.49 4.15 -22.19
C PHE A 104 -5.12 4.47 -20.74
N PHE A 105 -4.23 3.68 -20.11
CA PHE A 105 -3.93 3.79 -18.68
C PHE A 105 -3.47 5.20 -18.27
N PHE A 106 -2.69 5.88 -19.09
CA PHE A 106 -2.21 7.22 -18.78
C PHE A 106 -3.33 8.26 -18.78
N ALA A 107 -4.41 8.03 -19.54
CA ALA A 107 -5.58 8.90 -19.59
C ALA A 107 -6.53 8.70 -18.37
N PHE A 108 -6.39 7.63 -17.62
CA PHE A 108 -7.19 7.41 -16.42
C PHE A 108 -6.90 8.45 -15.34
N SER A 109 -7.92 8.85 -14.59
CA SER A 109 -7.75 9.61 -13.34
C SER A 109 -6.89 8.81 -12.34
N HIS A 110 -6.37 9.46 -11.30
CA HIS A 110 -5.64 8.77 -10.24
C HIS A 110 -6.51 7.68 -9.60
N TYR A 111 -7.78 7.99 -9.36
CA TYR A 111 -8.76 7.04 -8.80
C TYR A 111 -8.96 5.84 -9.72
N ALA A 112 -9.21 6.07 -11.00
CA ALA A 112 -9.42 5.01 -11.98
C ALA A 112 -8.17 4.12 -12.14
N LYS A 113 -6.94 4.68 -12.10
CA LYS A 113 -5.68 3.91 -12.09
C LYS A 113 -5.60 2.94 -10.91
N ALA A 114 -5.93 3.40 -9.71
CA ALA A 114 -5.94 2.54 -8.52
C ALA A 114 -7.02 1.45 -8.62
N CYS A 115 -8.21 1.80 -9.10
CA CYS A 115 -9.29 0.85 -9.36
C CYS A 115 -8.89 -0.19 -10.42
N PHE A 116 -8.16 0.23 -11.47
CA PHE A 116 -7.66 -0.67 -12.50
C PHE A 116 -6.71 -1.72 -11.93
N TYR A 117 -5.73 -1.31 -11.12
CA TYR A 117 -4.82 -2.25 -10.43
C TYR A 117 -5.59 -3.24 -9.54
N GLY A 118 -6.54 -2.73 -8.75
CA GLY A 118 -7.39 -3.58 -7.92
C GLY A 118 -8.25 -4.55 -8.74
N SER A 119 -8.70 -4.15 -9.92
CA SER A 119 -9.48 -4.98 -10.83
C SER A 119 -8.64 -6.10 -11.45
N ILE A 120 -7.39 -5.84 -11.82
CA ILE A 120 -6.44 -6.86 -12.27
C ILE A 120 -6.29 -7.95 -11.20
N CYS A 121 -6.07 -7.58 -9.94
CA CYS A 121 -5.94 -8.53 -8.83
C CYS A 121 -7.21 -9.38 -8.64
N LEU A 122 -8.38 -8.73 -8.71
CA LEU A 122 -9.67 -9.42 -8.59
C LEU A 122 -9.96 -10.34 -9.79
N ALA A 123 -9.57 -9.93 -11.00
CA ALA A 123 -9.72 -10.74 -12.21
C ALA A 123 -8.82 -11.96 -12.16
N ALA A 124 -7.54 -11.83 -11.80
CA ALA A 124 -6.62 -12.94 -11.62
C ALA A 124 -7.18 -13.98 -10.63
N ARG A 125 -7.66 -13.49 -9.48
CA ARG A 125 -8.29 -14.33 -8.47
C ARG A 125 -9.59 -14.96 -8.96
N GLY A 126 -10.43 -14.22 -9.70
CA GLY A 126 -11.68 -14.70 -10.27
C GLY A 126 -11.49 -15.79 -11.33
N CYS A 127 -10.51 -15.64 -12.22
CA CYS A 127 -10.13 -16.66 -13.21
C CYS A 127 -9.68 -17.95 -12.51
N ASN A 128 -9.04 -17.85 -11.35
CA ASN A 128 -8.57 -18.98 -10.55
C ASN A 128 -9.58 -19.42 -9.46
N HIS A 129 -10.87 -19.38 -9.74
CA HIS A 129 -11.94 -19.81 -8.84
C HIS A 129 -11.83 -19.21 -7.41
N TYR A 130 -11.39 -17.97 -7.32
CA TYR A 130 -11.18 -17.21 -6.07
C TYR A 130 -10.11 -17.80 -5.13
N GLN A 131 -9.28 -18.74 -5.60
CA GLN A 131 -8.11 -19.16 -4.85
C GLN A 131 -7.07 -18.01 -4.79
N TRP A 132 -6.34 -17.96 -3.69
CA TRP A 132 -5.27 -16.98 -3.54
C TRP A 132 -4.09 -17.35 -4.47
N THR A 133 -3.60 -16.37 -5.24
CA THR A 133 -2.42 -16.59 -6.10
C THR A 133 -1.17 -16.92 -5.29
N SER A 134 -1.11 -16.54 -4.01
CA SER A 134 -0.04 -16.91 -3.09
C SER A 134 0.07 -18.41 -2.84
N SER A 135 -1.05 -19.14 -2.84
CA SER A 135 -1.04 -20.60 -2.68
C SER A 135 -0.56 -21.34 -3.95
N THR A 136 -0.41 -20.61 -5.03
CA THR A 136 -0.05 -21.14 -6.34
C THR A 136 1.28 -20.59 -6.88
N VAL A 137 2.05 -19.88 -6.03
CA VAL A 137 3.40 -19.41 -6.38
C VAL A 137 4.27 -20.59 -6.78
N GLY A 138 4.80 -20.57 -8.01
CA GLY A 138 5.62 -21.66 -8.58
C GLY A 138 4.84 -22.83 -9.16
N LYS A 139 3.49 -22.83 -9.10
CA LYS A 139 2.65 -23.84 -9.76
C LYS A 139 2.13 -23.29 -11.10
N ASP A 140 1.98 -24.16 -12.08
CA ASP A 140 1.24 -23.81 -13.29
C ASP A 140 -0.24 -23.65 -12.94
N ILE A 141 -0.73 -22.42 -13.12
CA ILE A 141 -2.15 -22.13 -12.95
C ILE A 141 -2.78 -22.21 -14.33
N ASN A 142 -3.73 -23.09 -14.48
CA ASN A 142 -4.55 -23.13 -15.69
C ASN A 142 -5.83 -22.33 -15.43
N PRO A 143 -5.99 -21.11 -15.98
CA PRO A 143 -7.18 -20.31 -15.75
C PRO A 143 -8.38 -21.03 -16.36
N ARG A 144 -9.36 -21.38 -15.53
CA ARG A 144 -10.52 -22.18 -15.93
C ARG A 144 -11.76 -21.35 -16.19
N ARG A 145 -11.76 -20.07 -15.78
CA ARG A 145 -12.95 -19.23 -15.77
C ARG A 145 -12.69 -17.89 -16.44
N TYR A 146 -13.55 -17.55 -17.40
CA TYR A 146 -13.62 -16.20 -17.94
C TYR A 146 -14.21 -15.23 -16.93
N ILE A 147 -13.57 -14.07 -16.77
CA ILE A 147 -14.06 -12.92 -16.01
C ILE A 147 -14.10 -11.73 -16.95
N ASN A 148 -15.27 -11.15 -17.17
CA ASN A 148 -15.41 -9.93 -17.92
C ASN A 148 -14.69 -8.80 -17.16
N PHE A 149 -13.58 -8.34 -17.70
CA PHE A 149 -12.75 -7.34 -17.03
C PHE A 149 -13.37 -5.95 -17.07
N TYR A 150 -14.08 -5.61 -18.13
CA TYR A 150 -14.75 -4.30 -18.25
C TYR A 150 -15.80 -4.12 -17.15
N ASP A 151 -16.63 -5.13 -16.93
CA ASP A 151 -17.64 -5.11 -15.86
C ASP A 151 -16.98 -5.09 -14.49
N LYS A 152 -15.90 -5.84 -14.32
CA LYS A 152 -15.14 -5.89 -13.07
C LYS A 152 -14.53 -4.52 -12.74
N PHE A 153 -14.01 -3.82 -13.74
CA PHE A 153 -13.43 -2.49 -13.57
C PHE A 153 -14.49 -1.44 -13.25
N LEU A 154 -15.60 -1.38 -13.96
CA LEU A 154 -16.74 -0.49 -13.65
C LEU A 154 -17.31 -0.75 -12.26
N ALA A 155 -17.52 -2.01 -11.90
CA ALA A 155 -17.97 -2.37 -10.56
C ALA A 155 -16.99 -1.93 -9.46
N LYS A 156 -15.68 -1.98 -9.73
CA LYS A 156 -14.65 -1.52 -8.79
C LYS A 156 -14.73 0.00 -8.59
N ILE A 157 -14.88 0.76 -9.66
CA ILE A 157 -15.06 2.23 -9.61
C ILE A 157 -16.31 2.59 -8.79
N SER A 158 -17.44 1.96 -9.08
CA SER A 158 -18.70 2.27 -8.37
C SER A 158 -18.65 1.92 -6.88
N LYS A 159 -17.97 0.82 -6.51
CA LYS A 159 -18.00 0.28 -5.15
C LYS A 159 -17.03 0.95 -4.18
N HIS A 160 -15.95 1.55 -4.66
CA HIS A 160 -14.86 2.04 -3.82
C HIS A 160 -14.65 3.56 -3.92
N TYR A 161 -15.70 4.28 -4.30
CA TYR A 161 -15.67 5.73 -4.38
C TYR A 161 -15.91 6.37 -3.02
N TYR A 162 -14.85 6.90 -2.44
CA TYR A 162 -14.86 7.57 -1.13
C TYR A 162 -14.02 8.84 -1.22
N PRO A 163 -14.55 9.95 -1.79
CA PRO A 163 -13.81 11.19 -1.93
C PRO A 163 -13.49 11.83 -0.58
N LEU A 164 -12.36 12.52 -0.50
CA LEU A 164 -12.03 13.36 0.64
C LEU A 164 -12.88 14.64 0.63
N PRO A 165 -13.19 15.25 1.79
CA PRO A 165 -13.79 16.58 1.85
C PRO A 165 -12.94 17.63 1.14
N HIS A 166 -13.57 18.63 0.52
CA HIS A 166 -12.90 19.63 -0.32
C HIS A 166 -11.78 20.44 0.37
N ASN A 167 -11.86 20.62 1.68
CA ASN A 167 -10.91 21.43 2.46
C ASN A 167 -9.84 20.58 3.15
N THR A 168 -9.57 19.37 2.67
CA THR A 168 -8.53 18.51 3.24
C THR A 168 -7.21 18.66 2.48
N SER A 169 -6.09 18.56 3.22
CA SER A 169 -4.75 18.51 2.64
C SER A 169 -4.17 17.11 2.76
N SER A 170 -3.88 16.50 1.62
CA SER A 170 -3.19 15.21 1.59
C SER A 170 -2.19 15.18 0.43
N LYS A 171 -0.96 14.74 0.71
CA LYS A 171 0.15 14.77 -0.23
C LYS A 171 0.92 13.45 -0.22
N LEU A 172 1.22 12.93 -1.40
CA LEU A 172 2.16 11.82 -1.57
C LEU A 172 3.51 12.34 -2.08
N ILE A 173 4.58 11.88 -1.45
CA ILE A 173 5.96 12.07 -1.88
C ILE A 173 6.50 10.72 -2.39
N LYS A 174 6.87 10.67 -3.66
CA LYS A 174 7.44 9.49 -4.32
C LYS A 174 8.95 9.44 -4.04
N SER A 175 9.32 8.92 -2.88
CA SER A 175 10.70 8.92 -2.39
C SER A 175 11.01 7.72 -1.52
N ASP A 176 12.29 7.54 -1.25
CA ASP A 176 12.79 6.64 -0.24
C ASP A 176 12.79 7.35 1.12
N THR A 177 12.19 6.73 2.11
CA THR A 177 12.10 7.27 3.48
C THR A 177 13.46 7.56 4.13
N ARG A 178 14.52 6.89 3.68
CA ARG A 178 15.89 7.17 4.09
C ARG A 178 16.41 8.55 3.62
N ASN A 179 15.63 9.28 2.84
CA ASN A 179 15.95 10.61 2.30
C ASN A 179 14.91 11.68 2.69
N LEU A 180 14.23 11.55 3.85
CA LEU A 180 13.16 12.46 4.26
C LEU A 180 13.61 13.92 4.34
N SER A 181 14.78 14.19 4.91
CA SER A 181 15.32 15.56 5.05
C SER A 181 15.64 16.25 3.71
N LYS A 182 15.69 15.48 2.60
CA LYS A 182 15.83 16.08 1.26
C LYS A 182 14.49 16.53 0.66
N VAL A 183 13.37 16.07 1.21
CA VAL A 183 12.03 16.29 0.63
C VAL A 183 11.05 16.95 1.61
N LEU A 184 11.42 17.03 2.89
CA LEU A 184 10.70 17.72 3.96
C LEU A 184 11.65 18.63 4.73
N ASN A 185 11.16 19.78 5.14
CA ASN A 185 11.94 20.69 5.99
C ASN A 185 12.03 20.15 7.43
N SER A 186 13.10 20.54 8.13
CA SER A 186 13.27 20.22 9.55
C SER A 186 12.12 20.78 10.37
N GLU A 187 11.74 20.06 11.43
CA GLU A 187 10.76 20.48 12.42
C GLU A 187 9.42 20.97 11.84
N THR A 188 8.89 20.25 10.83
CA THR A 188 7.60 20.58 10.21
C THR A 188 6.50 19.59 10.56
N ILE A 189 6.84 18.41 11.11
CA ILE A 189 5.90 17.31 11.37
C ILE A 189 5.51 17.28 12.85
N ASP A 190 4.20 17.34 13.13
CA ASP A 190 3.65 17.26 14.50
C ASP A 190 3.46 15.78 14.91
N TYR A 191 2.99 14.94 14.00
CA TYR A 191 2.68 13.53 14.26
C TYR A 191 3.26 12.61 13.19
N VAL A 192 3.82 11.49 13.61
CA VAL A 192 4.13 10.35 12.74
C VAL A 192 3.27 9.18 13.19
N PHE A 193 2.56 8.55 12.27
CA PHE A 193 1.87 7.29 12.52
C PHE A 193 2.09 6.36 11.34
N THR A 194 2.66 5.18 11.59
CA THR A 194 3.04 4.26 10.51
C THR A 194 3.10 2.81 10.97
N SER A 195 2.98 1.91 10.01
CA SER A 195 3.36 0.50 10.14
C SER A 195 4.60 0.29 9.27
N PRO A 196 5.82 0.30 9.84
CA PRO A 196 7.04 0.13 9.07
C PRO A 196 7.05 -1.25 8.38
N PRO A 197 7.86 -1.45 7.32
CA PRO A 197 7.99 -2.77 6.73
C PRO A 197 8.40 -3.78 7.81
N TYR A 198 7.65 -4.88 7.89
CA TYR A 198 7.95 -5.91 8.89
C TYR A 198 9.24 -6.62 8.52
N PHE A 199 10.04 -6.79 9.52
CA PHE A 199 11.30 -7.48 9.53
C PHE A 199 11.23 -8.85 8.83
N ASP A 200 11.80 -8.96 7.63
CA ASP A 200 11.90 -10.20 6.81
C ASP A 200 10.59 -11.02 6.68
N CYS A 201 9.43 -10.36 6.75
CA CYS A 201 8.14 -11.05 6.76
C CYS A 201 7.48 -11.14 5.40
N LEU A 202 7.58 -10.08 4.60
CA LEU A 202 6.82 -9.97 3.35
C LEU A 202 7.69 -9.39 2.23
N ASP A 203 7.68 -10.06 1.10
CA ASP A 203 8.14 -9.46 -0.14
C ASP A 203 7.03 -8.56 -0.69
N TYR A 204 7.13 -7.25 -0.42
CA TYR A 204 6.14 -6.25 -0.85
C TYR A 204 6.04 -6.09 -2.38
N THR A 205 6.90 -6.75 -3.13
CA THR A 205 6.83 -6.84 -4.59
C THR A 205 6.26 -8.17 -5.08
N ALA A 206 5.89 -9.07 -4.16
CA ALA A 206 5.34 -10.39 -4.47
C ALA A 206 3.82 -10.37 -4.67
N TYR A 207 3.26 -11.53 -4.86
CA TYR A 207 1.82 -11.78 -5.00
C TYR A 207 1.16 -10.93 -6.09
N TYR A 208 0.16 -10.15 -5.76
CA TYR A 208 -0.56 -9.29 -6.71
C TYR A 208 0.31 -8.16 -7.25
N GLY A 209 1.23 -7.64 -6.45
CA GLY A 209 2.21 -6.66 -6.90
C GLY A 209 3.06 -7.20 -8.05
N LYS A 210 3.47 -8.47 -7.98
CA LYS A 210 4.21 -9.14 -9.05
C LYS A 210 3.43 -9.18 -10.35
N ILE A 211 2.15 -9.54 -10.30
CA ILE A 211 1.29 -9.62 -11.50
C ILE A 211 1.21 -8.24 -12.17
N ILE A 212 0.96 -7.18 -11.40
CA ILE A 212 0.89 -5.81 -11.92
C ILE A 212 2.24 -5.39 -12.51
N MET A 213 3.34 -5.60 -11.79
CA MET A 213 4.68 -5.25 -12.28
C MET A 213 5.03 -5.98 -13.58
N GLU A 214 4.68 -7.26 -13.70
CA GLU A 214 4.92 -8.03 -14.91
C GLU A 214 4.05 -7.58 -16.10
N ILE A 215 2.80 -7.15 -15.87
CA ILE A 215 1.91 -6.62 -16.92
C ILE A 215 2.41 -5.24 -17.40
N PHE A 216 2.88 -4.39 -16.51
CA PHE A 216 3.38 -3.05 -16.82
C PHE A 216 4.89 -3.01 -17.08
N GLU A 217 5.55 -4.16 -17.20
CA GLU A 217 6.98 -4.31 -17.46
C GLU A 217 7.88 -3.51 -16.48
N ILE A 218 7.42 -3.38 -15.23
CA ILE A 218 8.19 -2.73 -14.16
C ILE A 218 9.24 -3.70 -13.65
N ASP A 219 10.50 -3.27 -13.62
CA ASP A 219 11.61 -4.06 -13.08
C ASP A 219 11.44 -4.31 -11.56
N ARG A 220 10.85 -5.46 -11.26
CA ARG A 220 10.59 -5.89 -9.89
C ARG A 220 11.88 -6.01 -9.06
N GLN A 221 12.98 -6.49 -9.63
CA GLN A 221 14.21 -6.69 -8.89
C GLN A 221 14.84 -5.35 -8.49
N LYS A 222 14.79 -4.36 -9.38
CA LYS A 222 15.21 -2.99 -9.09
C LYS A 222 14.38 -2.35 -7.96
N ILE A 223 13.07 -2.59 -7.92
CA ILE A 223 12.24 -2.09 -6.81
C ILE A 223 12.58 -2.85 -5.53
N LYS A 224 12.62 -4.19 -5.60
CA LYS A 224 12.91 -5.06 -4.45
C LYS A 224 14.24 -4.74 -3.77
N SER A 225 15.29 -4.45 -4.54
CA SER A 225 16.62 -4.11 -4.00
C SER A 225 16.66 -2.81 -3.21
N LYS A 226 15.70 -1.90 -3.46
CA LYS A 226 15.59 -0.60 -2.75
C LYS A 226 14.74 -0.67 -1.49
N LEU A 227 13.86 -1.66 -1.37
CA LEU A 227 12.95 -1.78 -0.22
C LEU A 227 13.71 -2.22 1.04
N ILE A 228 13.28 -1.68 2.19
CA ILE A 228 13.80 -2.09 3.50
C ILE A 228 13.09 -3.38 3.90
N GLN A 229 13.63 -4.52 3.48
CA GLN A 229 13.05 -5.84 3.77
C GLN A 229 14.08 -6.95 3.97
N ASN A 230 15.37 -6.71 3.68
CA ASN A 230 16.44 -7.69 3.84
C ASN A 230 16.94 -7.66 5.29
N PHE A 231 16.97 -8.83 5.92
CA PHE A 231 17.40 -9.02 7.30
C PHE A 231 18.74 -8.33 7.63
N ASN A 232 19.76 -8.52 6.82
CA ASN A 232 21.11 -8.02 7.11
C ASN A 232 21.19 -6.49 7.08
N ASN A 233 20.30 -5.82 6.32
CA ASN A 233 20.31 -4.38 6.15
C ASN A 233 19.12 -3.69 6.83
N TYR A 234 18.29 -4.44 7.55
CA TYR A 234 17.05 -3.90 8.14
C TYR A 234 17.36 -2.89 9.24
N GLU A 235 18.14 -3.31 10.25
CA GLU A 235 18.49 -2.45 11.39
C GLU A 235 19.25 -1.19 10.95
N PRO A 236 20.34 -1.27 10.16
CA PRO A 236 21.01 -0.06 9.65
C PRO A 236 20.09 0.87 8.87
N SER A 237 19.21 0.32 8.04
CA SER A 237 18.25 1.11 7.27
C SER A 237 17.22 1.80 8.17
N MET A 238 16.70 1.10 9.18
CA MET A 238 15.73 1.67 10.11
C MET A 238 16.35 2.71 11.04
N LYS A 239 17.61 2.57 11.43
CA LYS A 239 18.37 3.64 12.13
C LYS A 239 18.46 4.90 11.30
N VAL A 240 18.75 4.77 10.00
CA VAL A 240 18.74 5.93 9.08
C VAL A 240 17.36 6.57 9.03
N VAL A 241 16.30 5.77 8.87
CA VAL A 241 14.91 6.28 8.84
C VAL A 241 14.55 7.02 10.13
N LEU A 242 14.86 6.44 11.29
CA LEU A 242 14.56 7.06 12.60
C LEU A 242 15.31 8.38 12.79
N ASN A 243 16.57 8.49 12.35
CA ASN A 243 17.33 9.73 12.37
C ASN A 243 16.72 10.78 11.41
N GLN A 244 16.30 10.37 10.20
CA GLN A 244 15.61 11.25 9.27
C GLN A 244 14.25 11.74 9.83
N LEU A 245 13.51 10.88 10.53
CA LEU A 245 12.29 11.26 11.23
C LEU A 245 12.60 12.25 12.37
N TYR A 246 13.67 12.04 13.11
CA TYR A 246 14.09 12.94 14.18
C TYR A 246 14.39 14.37 13.66
N GLU A 247 14.96 14.48 12.45
CA GLU A 247 15.20 15.78 11.83
C GLU A 247 13.91 16.51 11.45
N VAL A 248 12.92 15.82 10.89
CA VAL A 248 11.70 16.43 10.34
C VAL A 248 10.59 16.61 11.37
N VAL A 249 10.59 15.85 12.46
CA VAL A 249 9.62 15.96 13.55
C VAL A 249 9.94 17.17 14.42
N LYS A 250 8.91 17.93 14.82
CA LYS A 250 9.02 19.07 15.73
C LYS A 250 9.42 18.63 17.14
N THR A 251 10.07 19.50 17.88
CA THR A 251 10.22 19.35 19.33
C THR A 251 8.83 19.21 19.99
N GLY A 252 8.63 18.20 20.83
CA GLY A 252 7.34 17.79 21.40
C GLY A 252 6.43 17.03 20.44
N GLY A 253 6.87 16.78 19.20
CA GLY A 253 6.14 15.97 18.22
C GLY A 253 6.12 14.48 18.60
N LYS A 254 5.06 13.78 18.23
CA LYS A 254 4.82 12.39 18.64
C LYS A 254 4.99 11.43 17.47
N VAL A 255 5.67 10.30 17.72
CA VAL A 255 5.94 9.27 16.73
C VAL A 255 5.36 7.94 17.22
N MET A 256 4.53 7.32 16.39
CA MET A 256 3.87 6.05 16.68
C MET A 256 4.15 5.03 15.58
N PHE A 257 4.75 3.92 15.98
CA PHE A 257 4.98 2.79 15.09
C PHE A 257 4.12 1.59 15.51
N VAL A 258 3.41 1.02 14.56
CA VAL A 258 2.73 -0.27 14.73
C VAL A 258 3.72 -1.36 14.37
N VAL A 259 4.15 -2.13 15.35
CA VAL A 259 5.22 -3.12 15.21
C VAL A 259 4.75 -4.50 15.66
N GLY A 260 5.35 -5.54 15.11
CA GLY A 260 5.03 -6.93 15.46
C GLY A 260 6.26 -7.71 15.85
N ASP A 261 6.07 -8.71 16.72
CA ASP A 261 7.12 -9.64 17.09
C ASP A 261 7.51 -10.55 15.93
N LYS A 262 8.77 -10.93 15.86
CA LYS A 262 9.29 -11.84 14.84
C LYS A 262 10.01 -13.03 15.47
N LYS A 263 9.74 -14.23 14.95
CA LYS A 263 10.50 -15.44 15.29
C LYS A 263 11.64 -15.65 14.30
N ILE A 264 12.90 -15.62 14.78
CA ILE A 264 14.10 -15.82 13.99
C ILE A 264 14.94 -16.92 14.61
N LYS A 265 15.23 -17.97 13.85
CA LYS A 265 16.03 -19.13 14.31
C LYS A 265 15.58 -19.69 15.67
N GLY A 266 14.26 -19.70 15.90
CA GLY A 266 13.68 -20.19 17.15
C GLY A 266 13.44 -19.12 18.23
N ASN A 267 14.14 -18.00 18.21
CA ASN A 267 14.02 -16.90 19.17
C ASN A 267 12.95 -15.90 18.73
N ILE A 268 12.19 -15.37 19.68
CA ILE A 268 11.24 -14.27 19.43
C ILE A 268 11.98 -12.97 19.68
N ILE A 269 12.01 -12.11 18.66
CA ILE A 269 12.48 -10.72 18.76
C ILE A 269 11.23 -9.87 18.93
N SER A 270 11.15 -9.16 20.05
CA SER A 270 10.09 -8.17 20.30
C SER A 270 10.25 -6.98 19.37
N GLY A 271 9.18 -6.65 18.62
CA GLY A 271 9.21 -5.50 17.74
C GLY A 271 9.37 -4.19 18.50
N SER A 272 8.72 -4.05 19.66
CA SER A 272 8.84 -2.84 20.48
C SER A 272 10.22 -2.67 21.10
N GLU A 273 10.82 -3.73 21.63
CA GLU A 273 12.18 -3.70 22.18
C GLU A 273 13.18 -3.31 21.07
N PHE A 274 13.13 -3.99 19.94
CA PHE A 274 14.02 -3.70 18.81
C PHE A 274 14.00 -2.22 18.41
N PHE A 275 12.81 -1.64 18.25
CA PHE A 275 12.71 -0.24 17.83
C PHE A 275 13.04 0.74 18.94
N ASN A 276 12.76 0.41 20.20
CA ASN A 276 13.14 1.23 21.36
C ASN A 276 14.67 1.28 21.55
N ASP A 277 15.38 0.21 21.21
CA ASP A 277 16.85 0.15 21.32
C ASP A 277 17.57 0.99 20.27
N ILE A 278 16.93 1.23 19.11
CA ILE A 278 17.55 1.94 17.99
C ILE A 278 17.01 3.36 17.76
N THR A 279 15.98 3.78 18.51
CA THR A 279 15.35 5.10 18.33
C THR A 279 16.14 6.24 18.99
N PRO A 280 16.28 7.41 18.33
CA PRO A 280 16.78 8.62 18.98
C PRO A 280 15.73 9.36 19.80
N PHE A 281 14.45 8.95 19.73
CA PHE A 281 13.33 9.58 20.43
C PHE A 281 13.22 9.07 21.87
N LYS A 282 12.61 9.89 22.73
CA LYS A 282 12.26 9.49 24.09
C LYS A 282 11.10 8.50 24.08
N VAL A 283 11.28 7.32 24.64
CA VAL A 283 10.22 6.31 24.78
C VAL A 283 9.21 6.79 25.82
N ILE A 284 7.94 6.90 25.43
CA ILE A 284 6.84 7.29 26.31
C ILE A 284 6.09 6.06 26.82
N LYS A 285 5.61 5.21 25.92
CA LYS A 285 4.95 3.96 26.28
C LYS A 285 4.86 2.95 25.13
N VAL A 286 4.58 1.71 25.49
CA VAL A 286 4.23 0.63 24.56
C VAL A 286 2.81 0.18 24.88
N LEU A 287 1.96 0.10 23.86
CA LEU A 287 0.57 -0.35 23.97
C LEU A 287 0.44 -1.69 23.26
N GLU A 288 -0.15 -2.69 23.94
CA GLU A 288 -0.51 -3.96 23.28
C GLU A 288 -1.74 -3.75 22.42
N ARG A 289 -1.66 -4.23 21.18
CA ARG A 289 -2.79 -4.24 20.26
C ARG A 289 -3.56 -5.55 20.39
N LYS A 290 -4.83 -5.44 20.76
CA LYS A 290 -5.74 -6.61 20.79
C LYS A 290 -6.42 -6.75 19.42
N TYR A 291 -6.25 -7.91 18.78
CA TYR A 291 -6.98 -8.24 17.57
C TYR A 291 -8.43 -8.60 17.87
N THR A 292 -9.36 -7.97 17.19
CA THR A 292 -10.74 -8.40 17.14
C THR A 292 -11.10 -8.77 15.69
N ASN A 293 -11.42 -10.05 15.46
CA ASN A 293 -11.96 -10.55 14.18
C ASN A 293 -11.18 -10.23 12.90
N SER A 294 -9.85 -10.29 12.91
CA SER A 294 -9.03 -10.01 11.74
C SER A 294 -8.67 -11.27 10.95
N SER A 295 -8.39 -11.08 9.64
CA SER A 295 -7.78 -12.11 8.80
C SER A 295 -6.45 -12.64 9.38
N SER A 296 -5.76 -11.85 10.19
CA SER A 296 -4.56 -12.24 10.93
C SER A 296 -4.82 -13.38 11.93
N GLN A 297 -5.97 -13.41 12.60
CA GLN A 297 -6.32 -14.52 13.51
C GLN A 297 -6.50 -15.84 12.77
N ILE A 298 -7.05 -15.81 11.56
CA ILE A 298 -7.17 -17.00 10.71
C ILE A 298 -5.78 -17.49 10.32
N PHE A 299 -4.88 -16.57 9.95
CA PHE A 299 -3.49 -16.89 9.63
C PHE A 299 -2.73 -17.47 10.81
N ASP A 300 -2.92 -16.91 12.00
CA ASP A 300 -2.29 -17.39 13.23
C ASP A 300 -2.81 -18.78 13.64
N ARG A 301 -4.11 -19.05 13.46
CA ARG A 301 -4.69 -20.38 13.68
C ARG A 301 -4.12 -21.41 12.70
N LEU A 302 -4.02 -21.06 11.41
CA LEU A 302 -3.49 -21.95 10.36
C LEU A 302 -2.00 -22.27 10.57
N ASN A 303 -1.21 -21.30 11.02
CA ASN A 303 0.24 -21.44 11.20
C ASN A 303 0.65 -21.76 12.65
N LYS A 304 -0.31 -21.95 13.58
CA LYS A 304 -0.07 -22.17 15.00
C LYS A 304 0.86 -21.10 15.63
N THR A 305 0.71 -19.85 15.19
CA THR A 305 1.48 -18.70 15.68
C THR A 305 0.59 -17.81 16.55
N LYS A 306 1.15 -17.21 17.58
CA LYS A 306 0.53 -16.10 18.33
C LYS A 306 1.39 -14.87 18.05
N ARG A 307 0.95 -14.04 17.12
CA ARG A 307 1.62 -12.77 16.84
C ARG A 307 1.09 -11.73 17.81
N LYS A 308 2.00 -11.01 18.46
CA LYS A 308 1.64 -9.79 19.19
C LYS A 308 1.95 -8.61 18.30
N GLU A 309 1.02 -7.69 18.18
CA GLU A 309 1.28 -6.36 17.63
C GLU A 309 1.22 -5.33 18.76
N GLN A 310 2.08 -4.35 18.66
CA GLN A 310 2.26 -3.32 19.65
C GLN A 310 2.29 -1.96 18.95
N ILE A 311 1.88 -0.93 19.64
CA ILE A 311 2.09 0.46 19.22
C ILE A 311 3.13 1.04 20.18
N VAL A 312 4.28 1.41 19.64
CA VAL A 312 5.28 2.16 20.39
C VAL A 312 5.03 3.64 20.20
N LEU A 313 5.03 4.40 21.29
CA LEU A 313 4.85 5.84 21.30
C LEU A 313 6.14 6.50 21.80
N TRP A 314 6.66 7.40 20.97
CA TRP A 314 7.83 8.22 21.26
C TRP A 314 7.52 9.70 21.13
N GLU A 315 8.40 10.54 21.72
CA GLU A 315 8.36 11.99 21.66
C GLU A 315 9.77 12.54 21.37
N LYS A 316 9.84 13.59 20.55
CA LYS A 316 11.10 14.32 20.32
C LYS A 316 11.36 15.36 21.40
#